data_26aff1c03e047fcb845d9e231170b580
#
_entry.id   26aff1c03e047fcb845d9e231170b580
#
_cell.length_a   1.000
_cell.length_b   1.000
_cell.length_c   1.000
_cell.angle_alpha   90.00
_cell.angle_beta   90.00
_cell.angle_gamma   90.00
#
_symmetry.space_group_name_H-M   'P 1'
#
loop_
_entity.id
_entity.type
_entity.pdbx_description
1 polymer ?
#
loop_
_entity_poly.entity_id
_entity_poly.type
_entity_poly.pdbx_seq_one_letter_code
_entity_poly.pdbx_strand_id
1 'polypeptide(L)'
;MFADYIEQQGGDENSIISAEHIDILTFNRIVYDRLSEMQKRIISRVHSRLTAFEEENGDMINFYLKNYNINGVGMEFGASWNLMCISGVAIPADLYSLLKSTGLCYPAI
;
A
#
# COMPACT_ATOMS: atom_id res chain seq x y z
N MET A 1 11.75 2.52 -8.79
CA MET A 1 10.68 2.32 -7.81
C MET A 1 9.53 1.57 -8.45
N PHE A 2 8.65 1.01 -7.65
CA PHE A 2 7.58 0.17 -8.17
C PHE A 2 6.59 0.94 -9.05
N ALA A 3 6.29 2.18 -8.67
CA ALA A 3 5.39 3.03 -9.46
C ALA A 3 5.92 3.25 -10.88
N ASP A 4 7.21 3.42 -11.04
CA ASP A 4 7.82 3.56 -12.37
C ASP A 4 7.65 2.29 -13.19
N TYR A 5 7.78 1.14 -12.57
CA TYR A 5 7.55 -0.14 -13.23
C TYR A 5 6.11 -0.26 -13.71
N ILE A 6 5.14 0.08 -12.86
CA ILE A 6 3.73 0.02 -13.21
C ILE A 6 3.40 0.99 -14.36
N GLU A 7 3.97 2.18 -14.34
CA GLU A 7 3.80 3.15 -15.44
C GLU A 7 4.33 2.59 -16.75
N GLN A 8 5.50 1.97 -16.74
CA GLN A 8 6.09 1.35 -17.92
C GLN A 8 5.26 0.21 -18.47
N GLN A 9 4.51 -0.49 -17.61
CA GLN A 9 3.63 -1.58 -18.00
C GLN A 9 2.26 -1.09 -18.50
N GLY A 10 2.05 0.22 -18.59
CA GLY A 10 0.82 0.79 -19.07
C GLY A 10 -0.28 0.88 -18.03
N GLY A 11 0.07 0.90 -16.74
CA GLY A 11 -0.91 1.03 -15.65
C GLY A 11 -1.66 2.35 -15.72
N ASP A 12 -2.92 2.33 -15.30
CA ASP A 12 -3.73 3.54 -15.21
C ASP A 12 -3.33 4.38 -13.98
N GLU A 13 -3.95 5.57 -13.85
CA GLU A 13 -3.62 6.49 -12.76
C GLU A 13 -3.82 5.86 -11.39
N ASN A 14 -4.91 5.13 -11.18
CA ASN A 14 -5.18 4.48 -9.89
C ASN A 14 -4.15 3.41 -9.57
N SER A 15 -3.72 2.64 -10.56
CA SER A 15 -2.66 1.64 -10.38
C SER A 15 -1.32 2.30 -10.03
N ILE A 16 -1.02 3.43 -10.63
CA ILE A 16 0.21 4.17 -10.34
C ILE A 16 0.16 4.73 -8.93
N ILE A 17 -0.97 5.31 -8.51
CA ILE A 17 -1.13 5.87 -7.17
C ILE A 17 -0.95 4.79 -6.10
N SER A 18 -1.59 3.64 -6.26
CA SER A 18 -1.43 2.55 -5.28
C SER A 18 0.00 2.01 -5.28
N ALA A 19 0.68 1.99 -6.43
CA ALA A 19 2.09 1.62 -6.50
C ALA A 19 2.96 2.63 -5.75
N GLU A 20 2.64 3.92 -5.84
CA GLU A 20 3.35 4.95 -5.07
C GLU A 20 3.17 4.73 -3.56
N HIS A 21 1.97 4.33 -3.12
CA HIS A 21 1.74 4.00 -1.73
C HIS A 21 2.60 2.82 -1.28
N ILE A 22 2.74 1.81 -2.12
CA ILE A 22 3.62 0.68 -1.84
C ILE A 22 5.08 1.14 -1.75
N ASP A 23 5.51 2.06 -2.63
CA ASP A 23 6.86 2.63 -2.56
C ASP A 23 7.09 3.34 -1.22
N ILE A 24 6.10 4.10 -0.74
CA ILE A 24 6.20 4.75 0.57
C ILE A 24 6.39 3.72 1.68
N LEU A 25 5.61 2.65 1.66
CA LEU A 25 5.64 1.61 2.69
C LEU A 25 6.93 0.79 2.66
N THR A 26 7.60 0.74 1.53
CA THR A 26 8.83 -0.02 1.34
C THR A 26 10.08 0.87 1.29
N PHE A 27 9.94 2.14 1.67
CA PHE A 27 11.06 3.11 1.71
C PHE A 27 11.75 3.27 0.35
N ASN A 28 10.98 3.20 -0.74
CA ASN A 28 11.46 3.31 -2.12
C ASN A 28 12.55 2.28 -2.47
N ARG A 29 12.48 1.11 -1.87
CA ARG A 29 13.52 0.07 -2.02
C ARG A 29 13.22 -0.93 -3.11
N ILE A 30 12.06 -0.86 -3.76
CA ILE A 30 11.71 -1.83 -4.78
C ILE A 30 12.44 -1.55 -6.08
N VAL A 31 13.28 -2.51 -6.49
CA VAL A 31 13.80 -2.61 -7.85
C VAL A 31 13.23 -3.92 -8.40
N TYR A 32 12.19 -3.81 -9.22
CA TYR A 32 11.37 -4.96 -9.59
C TYR A 32 12.18 -6.10 -10.17
N ASP A 33 13.14 -5.78 -11.04
CA ASP A 33 13.96 -6.79 -11.71
C ASP A 33 14.87 -7.56 -10.74
N ARG A 34 15.12 -6.99 -9.55
CA ARG A 34 15.99 -7.62 -8.55
C ARG A 34 15.21 -8.39 -7.49
N LEU A 35 13.88 -8.36 -7.55
CA LEU A 35 13.06 -9.09 -6.59
C LEU A 35 13.09 -10.59 -6.88
N SER A 36 12.99 -11.39 -5.81
CA SER A 36 12.81 -12.83 -5.97
C SER A 36 11.43 -13.12 -6.56
N GLU A 37 11.23 -14.32 -7.06
CA GLU A 37 9.91 -14.71 -7.58
C GLU A 37 8.83 -14.61 -6.51
N MET A 38 9.15 -14.97 -5.27
CA MET A 38 8.22 -14.85 -4.16
C MET A 38 7.87 -13.38 -3.89
N GLN A 39 8.87 -12.51 -3.86
CA GLN A 39 8.65 -11.07 -3.64
C GLN A 39 7.80 -10.47 -4.76
N LYS A 40 8.09 -10.79 -6.01
CA LYS A 40 7.30 -10.32 -7.15
C LYS A 40 5.83 -10.74 -7.02
N ARG A 41 5.59 -11.98 -6.63
CA ARG A 41 4.23 -12.51 -6.48
C ARG A 41 3.47 -11.78 -5.38
N ILE A 42 4.11 -11.56 -4.23
CA ILE A 42 3.51 -10.87 -3.11
C ILE A 42 3.24 -9.41 -3.46
N ILE A 43 4.21 -8.71 -4.02
CA ILE A 43 4.06 -7.32 -4.42
C ILE A 43 2.91 -7.16 -5.42
N SER A 44 2.83 -8.02 -6.42
CA SER A 44 1.75 -7.97 -7.41
C SER A 44 0.39 -8.18 -6.77
N ARG A 45 0.29 -9.11 -5.82
CA ARG A 45 -0.97 -9.40 -5.12
C ARG A 45 -1.38 -8.24 -4.24
N VAL A 46 -0.46 -7.69 -3.46
CA VAL A 46 -0.74 -6.52 -2.61
C VAL A 46 -1.15 -5.33 -3.47
N HIS A 47 -0.44 -5.09 -4.56
CA HIS A 47 -0.75 -4.00 -5.49
C HIS A 47 -2.16 -4.11 -6.05
N SER A 48 -2.53 -5.29 -6.54
CA SER A 48 -3.85 -5.53 -7.12
C SER A 48 -4.96 -5.30 -6.09
N ARG A 49 -4.79 -5.84 -4.88
CA ARG A 49 -5.78 -5.69 -3.81
C ARG A 49 -5.86 -4.27 -3.27
N LEU A 50 -4.72 -3.61 -3.14
CA LEU A 50 -4.69 -2.23 -2.66
C LEU A 50 -5.33 -1.29 -3.67
N THR A 51 -5.08 -1.49 -4.96
CA THR A 51 -5.70 -0.70 -6.01
C THR A 51 -7.23 -0.84 -5.96
N ALA A 52 -7.74 -2.07 -5.86
CA ALA A 52 -9.17 -2.31 -5.75
C ALA A 52 -9.76 -1.69 -4.49
N PHE A 53 -9.07 -1.83 -3.35
CA PHE A 53 -9.51 -1.25 -2.09
C PHE A 53 -9.62 0.27 -2.18
N GLU A 54 -8.62 0.93 -2.76
CA GLU A 54 -8.61 2.39 -2.89
C GLU A 54 -9.70 2.88 -3.86
N GLU A 55 -9.93 2.17 -4.95
CA GLU A 55 -10.98 2.53 -5.89
C GLU A 55 -12.38 2.39 -5.29
N GLU A 56 -12.60 1.33 -4.51
CA GLU A 56 -13.92 1.05 -3.94
C GLU A 56 -14.23 1.88 -2.71
N ASN A 57 -13.22 2.36 -2.00
CA ASN A 57 -13.40 2.95 -0.66
C ASN A 57 -12.74 4.31 -0.52
N GLY A 58 -12.57 5.05 -1.63
CA GLY A 58 -11.85 6.32 -1.62
C GLY A 58 -12.38 7.33 -0.59
N ASP A 59 -13.70 7.50 -0.52
CA ASP A 59 -14.31 8.45 0.42
C ASP A 59 -14.08 8.03 1.88
N MET A 60 -14.20 6.74 2.15
CA MET A 60 -13.97 6.20 3.49
C MET A 60 -12.52 6.35 3.91
N ILE A 61 -11.60 6.09 2.98
CA ILE A 61 -10.16 6.26 3.23
C ILE A 61 -9.85 7.71 3.55
N ASN A 62 -10.38 8.66 2.78
CA ASN A 62 -10.16 10.08 3.02
C ASN A 62 -10.71 10.51 4.37
N PHE A 63 -11.89 10.03 4.74
CA PHE A 63 -12.48 10.30 6.05
C PHE A 63 -11.60 9.72 7.17
N TYR A 64 -11.13 8.50 7.01
CA TYR A 64 -10.24 7.85 7.98
C TYR A 64 -8.96 8.65 8.20
N LEU A 65 -8.30 9.04 7.10
CA LEU A 65 -7.04 9.78 7.18
C LEU A 65 -7.24 11.15 7.80
N LYS A 66 -8.34 11.84 7.47
CA LYS A 66 -8.64 13.14 8.03
C LYS A 66 -8.83 13.07 9.54
N ASN A 67 -9.59 12.09 10.02
CA ASN A 67 -9.85 11.93 11.44
C ASN A 67 -8.62 11.45 12.20
N TYR A 68 -7.80 10.62 11.58
CA TYR A 68 -6.54 10.18 12.15
C TYR A 68 -5.60 11.35 12.41
N ASN A 69 -5.49 12.25 11.44
CA ASN A 69 -4.61 13.42 11.55
C ASN A 69 -5.10 14.41 12.60
N ILE A 70 -6.43 14.56 12.78
CA ILE A 70 -7.00 15.48 13.76
C ILE A 70 -6.88 14.94 15.17
N ASN A 71 -7.18 13.66 15.37
CA ASN A 71 -7.30 13.04 16.69
C ASN A 71 -6.07 12.24 17.11
N GLY A 72 -5.17 11.98 16.19
CA GLY A 72 -3.99 11.13 16.45
C GLY A 72 -4.34 9.66 16.71
N VAL A 73 -5.58 9.28 16.49
CA VAL A 73 -6.07 7.93 16.73
C VAL A 73 -6.83 7.44 15.51
N GLY A 74 -6.51 6.25 15.04
CA GLY A 74 -7.23 5.63 13.95
C GLY A 74 -8.66 5.29 14.35
N MET A 75 -9.57 5.42 13.41
CA MET A 75 -10.97 5.04 13.61
C MET A 75 -11.22 3.66 13.04
N GLU A 76 -12.06 2.88 13.72
CA GLU A 76 -12.50 1.60 13.20
C GLU A 76 -13.73 1.78 12.33
N PHE A 77 -13.71 1.16 11.16
CA PHE A 77 -14.84 1.17 10.23
C PHE A 77 -15.47 -0.23 10.20
N GLY A 78 -16.09 -0.62 11.33
CA GLY A 78 -16.70 -1.91 11.47
C GLY A 78 -15.68 -3.03 11.68
N ALA A 79 -16.16 -4.22 11.99
CA ALA A 79 -15.31 -5.34 12.36
C ALA A 79 -14.48 -5.90 11.18
N SER A 80 -14.89 -5.61 9.94
CA SER A 80 -14.20 -6.11 8.74
C SER A 80 -13.11 -5.20 8.24
N TRP A 81 -13.00 -3.98 8.80
CA TRP A 81 -12.07 -2.97 8.31
C TRP A 81 -10.96 -2.73 9.33
N ASN A 82 -9.95 -3.57 9.27
CA ASN A 82 -8.79 -3.41 10.14
C ASN A 82 -7.75 -2.56 9.43
N LEU A 83 -8.00 -1.24 9.39
CA LEU A 83 -7.13 -0.30 8.70
C LEU A 83 -5.99 0.17 9.58
N MET A 84 -4.86 0.39 8.95
CA MET A 84 -3.68 1.01 9.57
C MET A 84 -3.31 2.26 8.79
N CYS A 85 -2.77 3.25 9.48
CA CYS A 85 -2.20 4.44 8.84
C CYS A 85 -0.69 4.41 9.05
N ILE A 86 0.05 4.19 7.97
CA ILE A 86 1.51 4.09 8.00
C ILE A 86 2.06 5.15 7.06
N SER A 87 2.80 6.11 7.58
CA SER A 87 3.39 7.20 6.79
C SER A 87 2.36 7.91 5.90
N GLY A 88 1.14 8.07 6.42
CA GLY A 88 0.06 8.74 5.68
C GLY A 88 -0.70 7.86 4.71
N VAL A 89 -0.37 6.57 4.63
CA VAL A 89 -1.05 5.61 3.75
C VAL A 89 -2.02 4.77 4.56
N ALA A 90 -3.29 4.74 4.15
CA ALA A 90 -4.30 3.87 4.74
C ALA A 90 -4.26 2.52 4.03
N ILE A 91 -3.99 1.46 4.77
CA ILE A 91 -3.87 0.11 4.21
C ILE A 91 -4.52 -0.88 5.17
N PRO A 92 -5.28 -1.88 4.66
CA PRO A 92 -5.77 -2.95 5.51
C PRO A 92 -4.61 -3.71 6.17
N ALA A 93 -4.77 -4.05 7.44
CA ALA A 93 -3.70 -4.68 8.22
C ALA A 93 -3.21 -5.99 7.61
N ASP A 94 -4.12 -6.78 7.03
CA ASP A 94 -3.74 -8.04 6.40
C ASP A 94 -2.88 -7.82 5.16
N LEU A 95 -3.18 -6.80 4.35
CA LEU A 95 -2.35 -6.44 3.20
C LEU A 95 -0.97 -5.94 3.64
N TYR A 96 -0.93 -5.14 4.70
CA TYR A 96 0.34 -4.66 5.21
C TYR A 96 1.19 -5.81 5.75
N SER A 97 0.57 -6.75 6.46
CA SER A 97 1.27 -7.95 6.94
C SER A 97 1.84 -8.77 5.79
N LEU A 98 1.07 -8.91 4.71
CA LEU A 98 1.52 -9.61 3.52
C LEU A 98 2.71 -8.89 2.88
N LEU A 99 2.63 -7.56 2.77
CA LEU A 99 3.72 -6.75 2.23
C LEU A 99 4.99 -6.86 3.09
N LYS A 100 4.84 -6.86 4.41
CA LYS A 100 5.96 -7.00 5.33
C LYS A 100 6.70 -8.34 5.16
N SER A 101 6.01 -9.37 4.70
CA SER A 101 6.64 -10.68 4.50
C SER A 101 7.69 -10.68 3.41
N THR A 102 7.74 -9.64 2.56
CA THR A 102 8.80 -9.48 1.56
C THR A 102 10.13 -9.03 2.17
N GLY A 103 10.12 -8.53 3.41
CA GLY A 103 11.30 -7.95 4.04
C GLY A 103 11.62 -6.53 3.61
N LEU A 104 10.77 -5.91 2.80
CA LEU A 104 11.04 -4.58 2.23
C LEU A 104 10.45 -3.43 3.05
N CYS A 105 9.63 -3.72 4.07
CA CYS A 105 8.97 -2.69 4.87
C CYS A 105 9.81 -2.23 6.07
N TYR A 106 11.09 -2.51 6.07
CA TYR A 106 12.02 -2.08 7.12
C TYR A 106 13.04 -1.12 6.55
N PRO A 107 13.42 -0.07 7.29
CA PRO A 107 14.44 0.84 6.80
C PRO A 107 15.77 0.10 6.57
N ALA A 108 16.53 0.55 5.58
CA ALA A 108 17.85 0.02 5.33
C ALA A 108 18.77 0.39 6.49
N ILE A 109 19.53 -0.58 6.93
CA ILE A 109 20.49 -0.38 8.04
C ILE A 109 21.88 -0.16 7.45
#